data_30d582b11014e95ee1aa943b9c9e1f33
#
_entry.id   30d582b11014e95ee1aa943b9c9e1f33
#
_cell.length_a   1.000
_cell.length_b   1.000
_cell.length_c   1.000
_cell.angle_alpha   90.00
_cell.angle_beta   90.00
_cell.angle_gamma   90.00
#
_symmetry.space_group_name_H-M   'P 1'
#
loop_
_entity.id
_entity.type
_entity.pdbx_description
1 polymer ?
#
loop_
_entity_poly.entity_id
_entity_poly.type
_entity_poly.pdbx_seq_one_letter_code
_entity_poly.pdbx_strand_id
1 'polypeptide(L)'
;GRLLGLDNGDSTDRDGYKTNTRRLFSGKLLAIVGALAGEGSIHIRVSGVGLVGAELTLPVRAARKTPGRSCSAVLCRQEEMPADKPIRRIELLPLGDKRLGSEHPTVSFRVAVHPADADKQAIAFRVTNGQGIDSPCASCSVDGDVVTGTALADDTVYLRASCTNGYDHPRIISQQDIVITGLGQPFLDPYGFISGGLYSLSSGEIGNGNEQGISFARDGESMAGYTKIDFGDVGSDVITLPVFALDSNLYEIKLWDGDPADGGRLIAVLPYQKPSIWNVYQSETYHLPERLTGVHTLCFSLTSKIHLKGFSFEKQSRAWLPQTAQDADTVYGDSFTRSGSAVTGIGNNVSLVWENMDFGASTHAELRLDGQTPLSTNPVTIRFTNQDGEQLTSLAQFSGTERGVQCFDVNVLPGVCSVAFVFLPGSQFDFYGFTFVKQEEAAQ
;
A
#
# COMPACT_ATOMS: atom_id res chain seq x y z
N GLY A 1 37.33 7.43 32.40
CA GLY A 1 35.92 7.06 32.50
C GLY A 1 34.96 8.26 32.39
N ARG A 2 33.70 7.99 32.20
CA ARG A 2 32.64 9.00 32.15
C ARG A 2 31.51 8.61 33.09
N LEU A 3 31.08 9.55 33.93
CA LEU A 3 29.87 9.39 34.71
C LEU A 3 28.67 9.51 33.78
N LEU A 4 27.83 8.47 33.68
CA LEU A 4 26.66 8.40 32.83
C LEU A 4 25.40 8.85 33.56
N GLY A 5 25.32 8.61 34.86
CA GLY A 5 24.22 9.04 35.70
C GLY A 5 24.34 8.57 37.15
N LEU A 6 23.56 9.20 38.00
CA LEU A 6 23.38 8.87 39.41
C LEU A 6 21.93 8.55 39.69
N ASP A 7 21.67 7.51 40.48
CA ASP A 7 20.31 7.18 40.93
C ASP A 7 20.35 6.71 42.41
N ASN A 8 19.41 7.17 43.22
CA ASN A 8 19.29 6.79 44.61
C ASN A 8 18.09 5.85 44.88
N GLY A 9 17.27 5.56 43.88
CA GLY A 9 16.11 4.70 44.00
C GLY A 9 14.90 5.35 44.72
N ASP A 10 14.95 6.64 45.02
CA ASP A 10 13.84 7.39 45.58
C ASP A 10 12.96 7.95 44.45
N SER A 11 11.76 7.40 44.28
CA SER A 11 10.81 7.83 43.26
C SER A 11 10.28 9.27 43.45
N THR A 12 10.50 9.85 44.63
CA THR A 12 10.09 11.23 44.95
C THR A 12 11.23 12.24 44.76
N ASP A 13 12.47 11.76 44.52
CA ASP A 13 13.62 12.62 44.31
C ASP A 13 13.57 13.30 42.94
N ARG A 14 13.69 14.64 42.94
CA ARG A 14 13.68 15.46 41.72
C ARG A 14 15.07 15.90 41.28
N ASP A 15 16.14 15.45 41.95
CA ASP A 15 17.51 15.75 41.53
C ASP A 15 17.80 15.14 40.15
N GLY A 16 18.53 15.86 39.31
CA GLY A 16 18.84 15.39 37.95
C GLY A 16 19.74 14.15 37.93
N TYR A 17 19.42 13.16 37.14
CA TYR A 17 20.19 11.92 36.97
C TYR A 17 21.59 12.14 36.40
N LYS A 18 21.83 13.21 35.67
CA LYS A 18 23.11 13.50 34.98
C LYS A 18 23.99 14.54 35.69
N THR A 19 23.73 14.76 36.97
CA THR A 19 24.57 15.57 37.82
C THR A 19 25.73 14.73 38.39
N ASN A 20 26.76 15.39 38.97
CA ASN A 20 27.83 14.71 39.67
C ASN A 20 27.60 14.65 41.19
N THR A 21 26.43 15.11 41.64
CA THR A 21 26.01 15.09 43.05
C THR A 21 24.58 14.65 43.14
N ARG A 22 24.26 13.85 44.18
CA ARG A 22 22.87 13.42 44.45
C ARG A 22 22.74 13.02 45.92
N ARG A 23 21.56 13.19 46.47
CA ARG A 23 21.26 12.77 47.85
C ARG A 23 21.29 11.24 47.98
N LEU A 24 21.69 10.74 49.12
CA LEU A 24 21.55 9.33 49.45
C LEU A 24 20.12 9.02 49.84
N PHE A 25 19.62 7.87 49.43
CA PHE A 25 18.37 7.30 49.91
C PHE A 25 18.68 5.98 50.65
N SER A 26 18.24 5.89 51.88
CA SER A 26 18.56 4.75 52.74
C SER A 26 20.07 4.43 52.78
N GLY A 27 20.91 5.46 52.76
CA GLY A 27 22.37 5.32 52.78
C GLY A 27 22.99 4.80 51.49
N LYS A 28 22.24 4.74 50.41
CA LYS A 28 22.68 4.17 49.12
C LYS A 28 22.59 5.20 47.97
N LEU A 29 23.52 5.04 47.03
CA LEU A 29 23.53 5.75 45.75
C LEU A 29 24.14 4.84 44.69
N LEU A 30 23.51 4.74 43.54
CA LEU A 30 24.03 4.07 42.37
C LEU A 30 24.73 5.09 41.47
N ALA A 31 25.95 4.84 41.10
CA ALA A 31 26.66 5.59 40.08
C ALA A 31 26.90 4.69 38.87
N ILE A 32 26.46 5.11 37.69
CA ILE A 32 26.69 4.41 36.44
C ILE A 32 27.89 5.08 35.75
N VAL A 33 28.98 4.33 35.63
CA VAL A 33 30.24 4.82 35.04
C VAL A 33 30.54 4.00 33.79
N GLY A 34 30.79 4.68 32.66
CA GLY A 34 31.22 4.07 31.41
C GLY A 34 32.74 4.22 31.19
N ALA A 35 33.35 3.20 30.61
CA ALA A 35 34.70 3.31 30.10
C ALA A 35 34.70 4.17 28.81
N LEU A 36 35.74 4.95 28.63
CA LEU A 36 36.09 5.55 27.35
C LEU A 36 36.89 4.52 26.53
N ALA A 37 36.96 4.74 25.21
CA ALA A 37 37.74 3.85 24.34
C ALA A 37 39.22 3.80 24.76
N GLY A 38 39.79 2.61 24.68
CA GLY A 38 41.21 2.37 25.00
C GLY A 38 41.44 1.54 26.28
N GLU A 39 42.71 1.30 26.61
CA GLU A 39 43.14 0.63 27.82
C GLU A 39 43.58 1.66 28.87
N GLY A 40 43.47 1.32 30.13
CA GLY A 40 43.86 2.20 31.20
C GLY A 40 43.15 1.91 32.52
N SER A 41 42.83 2.94 33.29
CA SER A 41 42.08 2.82 34.54
C SER A 41 41.06 3.94 34.71
N ILE A 42 39.97 3.60 35.40
CA ILE A 42 38.93 4.56 35.84
C ILE A 42 39.13 4.76 37.33
N HIS A 43 39.43 5.98 37.74
CA HIS A 43 39.50 6.37 39.15
C HIS A 43 38.17 7.01 39.55
N ILE A 44 37.49 6.42 40.51
CA ILE A 44 36.20 6.87 41.04
C ILE A 44 36.48 7.36 42.48
N ARG A 45 36.17 8.60 42.76
CA ARG A 45 36.23 9.19 44.10
C ARG A 45 34.83 9.64 44.51
N VAL A 46 34.40 9.21 45.66
CA VAL A 46 33.13 9.56 46.27
C VAL A 46 33.38 10.31 47.59
N SER A 47 32.71 11.42 47.78
CA SER A 47 32.77 12.19 49.01
C SER A 47 31.39 12.75 49.37
N GLY A 48 31.11 13.00 50.61
CA GLY A 48 29.90 13.59 51.13
C GLY A 48 30.08 14.29 52.44
N VAL A 49 29.23 15.22 52.78
CA VAL A 49 29.25 15.93 54.04
C VAL A 49 28.94 14.95 55.18
N GLY A 50 29.85 14.84 56.16
CA GLY A 50 29.69 13.90 57.29
C GLY A 50 29.97 12.44 56.95
N LEU A 51 30.50 12.14 55.76
CA LEU A 51 30.89 10.80 55.35
C LEU A 51 32.38 10.70 55.13
N VAL A 52 32.97 9.54 55.43
CA VAL A 52 34.32 9.23 55.04
C VAL A 52 34.38 9.00 53.54
N GLY A 53 35.24 9.74 52.82
CA GLY A 53 35.42 9.58 51.39
C GLY A 53 35.95 8.21 51.03
N ALA A 54 35.61 7.71 49.87
CA ALA A 54 36.08 6.44 49.32
C ALA A 54 36.62 6.62 47.90
N GLU A 55 37.60 5.80 47.52
CA GLU A 55 38.18 5.77 46.20
C GLU A 55 38.21 4.34 45.67
N LEU A 56 37.92 4.19 44.35
CA LEU A 56 38.00 2.91 43.66
C LEU A 56 38.70 3.10 42.32
N THR A 57 39.61 2.19 42.02
CA THR A 57 40.27 2.16 40.71
C THR A 57 39.89 0.89 39.98
N LEU A 58 39.34 1.02 38.79
CA LEU A 58 38.92 -0.09 37.94
C LEU A 58 39.81 -0.16 36.70
N PRO A 59 40.45 -1.32 36.40
CA PRO A 59 41.19 -1.48 35.16
C PRO A 59 40.24 -1.51 33.94
N VAL A 60 40.60 -0.82 32.88
CA VAL A 60 39.91 -0.84 31.60
C VAL A 60 40.73 -1.65 30.61
N ARG A 61 40.13 -2.64 29.99
CA ARG A 61 40.75 -3.47 28.95
C ARG A 61 40.09 -3.16 27.60
N ALA A 62 40.86 -3.31 26.51
CA ALA A 62 40.30 -3.18 25.17
C ALA A 62 39.18 -4.20 24.97
N ALA A 63 38.03 -3.73 24.48
CA ALA A 63 36.92 -4.59 24.19
C ALA A 63 37.27 -5.54 23.02
N ARG A 64 37.03 -6.84 23.18
CA ARG A 64 37.07 -7.76 22.06
C ARG A 64 35.96 -7.34 21.08
N LYS A 65 36.26 -7.24 19.77
CA LYS A 65 35.28 -6.99 18.73
C LYS A 65 34.20 -8.08 18.81
N THR A 66 33.05 -7.76 19.38
CA THR A 66 31.88 -8.61 19.33
C THR A 66 30.99 -8.08 18.21
N PRO A 67 30.70 -8.87 17.17
CA PRO A 67 29.80 -8.40 16.13
C PRO A 67 28.39 -8.17 16.71
N GLY A 68 27.91 -6.96 16.56
CA GLY A 68 26.50 -6.67 16.50
C GLY A 68 25.71 -6.56 17.79
N ARG A 69 26.26 -6.09 18.93
CA ARG A 69 25.39 -5.78 20.09
C ARG A 69 25.86 -4.65 20.97
N SER A 70 24.95 -3.76 21.19
CA SER A 70 24.73 -2.82 22.28
C SER A 70 25.22 -1.40 22.10
N CYS A 71 24.46 -0.49 22.71
CA CYS A 71 24.76 0.93 22.87
C CYS A 71 26.16 1.23 23.45
N SER A 72 26.79 0.29 24.13
CA SER A 72 28.16 0.42 24.61
C SER A 72 29.19 0.43 23.47
N ALA A 73 28.91 -0.22 22.35
CA ALA A 73 29.77 -0.14 21.16
C ALA A 73 29.73 1.28 20.52
N VAL A 74 28.65 1.96 20.60
CA VAL A 74 28.50 3.35 20.12
C VAL A 74 29.26 4.32 21.04
N LEU A 75 29.29 4.07 22.34
CA LEU A 75 30.03 4.88 23.30
C LEU A 75 31.56 4.65 23.24
N CYS A 76 31.99 3.50 22.74
CA CYS A 76 33.41 3.14 22.64
C CYS A 76 34.06 3.56 21.30
N ARG A 77 33.32 4.07 20.35
CA ARG A 77 33.78 4.38 18.98
C ARG A 77 33.77 5.86 18.64
N GLN A 78 34.26 6.72 19.51
CA GLN A 78 34.43 8.13 19.14
C GLN A 78 35.42 8.35 17.97
N GLU A 79 36.31 7.40 17.70
CA GLU A 79 37.31 7.48 16.62
C GLU A 79 36.86 6.78 15.30
N GLU A 80 35.77 5.99 15.32
CA GLU A 80 35.22 5.29 14.13
C GLU A 80 33.77 5.69 13.80
N MET A 81 33.24 6.72 14.43
CA MET A 81 31.96 7.26 13.96
C MET A 81 32.19 7.94 12.61
N PRO A 82 31.43 7.61 11.57
CA PRO A 82 31.46 8.41 10.36
C PRO A 82 31.26 9.87 10.74
N ALA A 83 31.94 10.77 10.00
CA ALA A 83 31.89 12.21 10.21
C ALA A 83 30.48 12.83 10.03
N ASP A 84 29.46 11.99 9.84
CA ASP A 84 28.06 12.37 9.71
C ASP A 84 27.54 12.87 11.04
N LYS A 85 27.19 14.12 11.07
CA LYS A 85 26.56 14.76 12.22
C LYS A 85 25.09 14.32 12.29
N PRO A 86 24.68 13.55 13.32
CA PRO A 86 23.31 13.05 13.39
C PRO A 86 22.34 14.22 13.59
N ILE A 87 21.19 14.13 12.94
CA ILE A 87 20.06 15.02 13.17
C ILE A 87 19.55 14.75 14.59
N ARG A 88 19.38 15.83 15.37
CA ARG A 88 18.84 15.78 16.73
C ARG A 88 17.42 16.34 16.83
N ARG A 89 17.06 17.22 15.90
CA ARG A 89 15.74 17.84 15.80
C ARG A 89 15.45 18.22 14.35
N ILE A 90 14.21 18.02 13.93
CA ILE A 90 13.69 18.49 12.65
C ILE A 90 12.58 19.50 12.96
N GLU A 91 12.61 20.64 12.29
CA GLU A 91 11.54 21.64 12.34
C GLU A 91 10.92 21.76 10.95
N LEU A 92 9.60 21.71 10.89
CA LEU A 92 8.80 21.95 9.71
C LEU A 92 8.15 23.33 9.88
N LEU A 93 8.68 24.34 9.22
CA LEU A 93 8.25 25.73 9.33
C LEU A 93 7.29 26.05 8.17
N PRO A 94 5.99 26.26 8.43
CA PRO A 94 5.03 26.54 7.37
C PRO A 94 5.34 27.88 6.70
N LEU A 95 5.28 27.91 5.37
CA LEU A 95 5.47 29.09 4.54
C LEU A 95 4.13 29.72 4.09
N GLY A 96 3.01 29.15 4.51
CA GLY A 96 1.66 29.59 4.19
C GLY A 96 0.62 29.04 5.16
N ASP A 97 -0.66 29.26 4.84
CA ASP A 97 -1.77 28.70 5.61
C ASP A 97 -1.80 27.16 5.46
N LYS A 98 -2.05 26.47 6.56
CA LYS A 98 -2.18 25.02 6.63
C LYS A 98 -3.62 24.54 6.38
N ARG A 99 -4.54 25.44 6.07
CA ARG A 99 -5.90 25.14 5.65
C ARG A 99 -5.96 25.12 4.13
N LEU A 100 -6.19 23.94 3.57
CA LEU A 100 -6.21 23.71 2.14
C LEU A 100 -7.63 23.47 1.64
N GLY A 101 -7.83 23.70 0.36
CA GLY A 101 -9.08 23.49 -0.35
C GLY A 101 -8.89 23.71 -1.84
N SER A 102 -9.98 23.82 -2.60
CA SER A 102 -9.95 23.97 -4.06
C SER A 102 -9.20 25.23 -4.52
N GLU A 103 -9.30 26.35 -3.79
CA GLU A 103 -8.63 27.61 -4.16
C GLU A 103 -7.14 27.63 -3.75
N HIS A 104 -6.80 26.92 -2.68
CA HIS A 104 -5.45 26.83 -2.14
C HIS A 104 -5.09 25.36 -1.89
N PRO A 105 -4.74 24.59 -2.94
CA PRO A 105 -4.54 23.16 -2.82
C PRO A 105 -3.18 22.76 -2.22
N THR A 106 -2.26 23.69 -2.00
CA THR A 106 -0.89 23.37 -1.57
C THR A 106 -0.44 24.22 -0.40
N VAL A 107 0.43 23.64 0.44
CA VAL A 107 1.19 24.35 1.46
C VAL A 107 2.65 23.88 1.45
N SER A 108 3.58 24.82 1.53
CA SER A 108 5.01 24.51 1.60
C SER A 108 5.54 24.69 3.02
N PHE A 109 6.52 23.88 3.39
CA PHE A 109 7.22 23.93 4.66
C PHE A 109 8.73 24.00 4.40
N ARG A 110 9.41 24.90 5.09
CA ARG A 110 10.87 24.90 5.13
C ARG A 110 11.33 23.90 6.18
N VAL A 111 12.26 23.05 5.82
CA VAL A 111 12.85 22.04 6.69
C VAL A 111 14.11 22.61 7.33
N ALA A 112 14.12 22.77 8.64
CA ALA A 112 15.30 23.13 9.40
C ALA A 112 15.73 21.94 10.27
N VAL A 113 17.04 21.68 10.34
CA VAL A 113 17.61 20.60 11.14
C VAL A 113 18.59 21.16 12.18
N HIS A 114 18.71 20.45 13.28
CA HIS A 114 19.66 20.76 14.33
C HIS A 114 20.54 19.54 14.64
N PRO A 115 21.90 19.69 14.60
CA PRO A 115 22.64 20.91 14.21
C PRO A 115 22.40 21.28 12.73
N ALA A 116 22.61 22.53 12.36
CA ALA A 116 22.31 23.07 11.03
C ALA A 116 23.13 22.41 9.90
N ASP A 117 24.27 21.85 10.23
CA ASP A 117 25.20 21.14 9.34
C ASP A 117 25.03 19.62 9.39
N ALA A 118 23.90 19.11 9.93
CA ALA A 118 23.56 17.71 9.87
C ALA A 118 23.22 17.25 8.44
N ASP A 119 23.40 15.98 8.17
CA ASP A 119 23.05 15.38 6.87
C ASP A 119 21.52 15.35 6.68
N LYS A 120 21.04 16.16 5.73
CA LYS A 120 19.60 16.27 5.41
C LYS A 120 19.08 15.12 4.53
N GLN A 121 19.97 14.35 3.87
CA GLN A 121 19.56 13.26 2.99
C GLN A 121 18.95 12.08 3.76
N ALA A 122 19.18 12.02 5.06
CA ALA A 122 18.62 11.00 5.93
C ALA A 122 17.16 11.25 6.35
N ILE A 123 16.49 12.30 5.84
CA ILE A 123 15.11 12.65 6.20
C ILE A 123 14.14 12.07 5.17
N ALA A 124 13.19 11.25 5.65
CA ALA A 124 12.06 10.78 4.87
C ALA A 124 10.81 11.61 5.19
N PHE A 125 10.03 11.93 4.16
CA PHE A 125 8.80 12.69 4.28
C PHE A 125 7.61 11.84 3.84
N ARG A 126 6.51 11.93 4.60
CA ARG A 126 5.26 11.22 4.34
C ARG A 126 4.07 12.06 4.76
N VAL A 127 2.93 11.89 4.10
CA VAL A 127 1.65 12.39 4.59
C VAL A 127 0.91 11.25 5.26
N THR A 128 0.49 11.46 6.51
CA THR A 128 -0.15 10.41 7.32
C THR A 128 -1.42 10.93 7.97
N ASN A 129 -2.29 10.01 8.41
CA ASN A 129 -3.34 10.33 9.36
C ASN A 129 -2.77 10.55 10.79
N GLY A 130 -3.62 10.82 11.78
CA GLY A 130 -3.22 11.05 13.16
C GLY A 130 -2.52 9.86 13.82
N GLN A 131 -2.72 8.64 13.33
CA GLN A 131 -2.10 7.40 13.82
C GLN A 131 -0.77 7.08 13.12
N GLY A 132 -0.39 7.87 12.12
CA GLY A 132 0.85 7.68 11.38
C GLY A 132 0.76 6.70 10.21
N ILE A 133 -0.45 6.35 9.79
CA ILE A 133 -0.74 5.57 8.60
C ILE A 133 -0.73 6.50 7.39
N ASP A 134 -0.13 6.09 6.27
CA ASP A 134 -0.12 6.88 5.04
C ASP A 134 -1.55 7.20 4.59
N SER A 135 -1.82 8.48 4.37
CA SER A 135 -3.15 8.97 4.01
C SER A 135 -3.24 9.22 2.51
N PRO A 136 -4.32 8.75 1.84
CA PRO A 136 -4.58 9.07 0.44
C PRO A 136 -5.09 10.51 0.21
N CYS A 137 -5.40 11.25 1.29
CA CYS A 137 -6.03 12.56 1.22
C CYS A 137 -5.08 13.69 0.82
N ALA A 138 -3.77 13.46 0.86
CA ALA A 138 -2.76 14.40 0.37
C ALA A 138 -1.48 13.67 -0.04
N SER A 139 -0.71 14.34 -0.87
CA SER A 139 0.65 13.92 -1.26
C SER A 139 1.68 14.93 -0.81
N CYS A 140 2.97 14.58 -0.86
CA CYS A 140 4.04 15.53 -0.65
C CYS A 140 5.16 15.37 -1.68
N SER A 141 5.80 16.48 -2.02
CA SER A 141 6.99 16.54 -2.87
C SER A 141 8.09 17.32 -2.16
N VAL A 142 9.35 17.02 -2.49
CA VAL A 142 10.53 17.60 -1.85
C VAL A 142 11.37 18.29 -2.89
N ASP A 143 11.70 19.57 -2.65
CA ASP A 143 12.63 20.34 -3.47
C ASP A 143 13.63 21.05 -2.53
N GLY A 144 14.85 20.54 -2.50
CA GLY A 144 15.91 21.03 -1.61
C GLY A 144 15.54 20.94 -0.13
N ASP A 145 15.37 22.08 0.53
CA ASP A 145 14.94 22.19 1.93
C ASP A 145 13.47 22.62 2.08
N VAL A 146 12.71 22.53 1.00
CA VAL A 146 11.27 22.81 0.99
C VAL A 146 10.49 21.54 0.69
N VAL A 147 9.48 21.25 1.51
CA VAL A 147 8.52 20.17 1.31
C VAL A 147 7.16 20.78 1.07
N THR A 148 6.51 20.41 -0.02
CA THR A 148 5.19 20.88 -0.39
C THR A 148 4.16 19.76 -0.23
N GLY A 149 3.16 19.99 0.60
CA GLY A 149 1.96 19.17 0.72
C GLY A 149 0.91 19.62 -0.28
N THR A 150 0.29 18.67 -0.98
CA THR A 150 -0.79 18.91 -1.95
C THR A 150 -2.04 18.15 -1.50
N ALA A 151 -3.14 18.87 -1.35
CA ALA A 151 -4.43 18.33 -0.97
C ALA A 151 -5.07 17.52 -2.12
N LEU A 152 -5.68 16.39 -1.78
CA LEU A 152 -6.39 15.51 -2.74
C LEU A 152 -7.84 15.28 -2.32
N ALA A 153 -8.13 15.24 -1.01
CA ALA A 153 -9.48 15.03 -0.47
C ALA A 153 -9.60 15.57 0.95
N ASP A 154 -10.82 15.71 1.44
CA ASP A 154 -11.12 16.26 2.76
C ASP A 154 -10.62 15.35 3.87
N ASP A 155 -9.76 15.86 4.73
CA ASP A 155 -9.29 15.21 5.96
C ASP A 155 -8.43 16.19 6.79
N THR A 156 -8.06 15.77 7.99
CA THR A 156 -6.95 16.34 8.74
C THR A 156 -5.75 15.39 8.64
N VAL A 157 -4.78 15.76 7.84
CA VAL A 157 -3.56 14.98 7.61
C VAL A 157 -2.35 15.60 8.27
N TYR A 158 -1.27 14.84 8.37
CA TYR A 158 -0.01 15.28 8.98
C TYR A 158 1.15 15.10 8.01
N LEU A 159 1.80 16.20 7.64
CA LEU A 159 3.11 16.10 7.01
C LEU A 159 4.11 15.65 8.09
N ARG A 160 4.67 14.45 7.92
CA ARG A 160 5.60 13.82 8.84
C ARG A 160 6.98 13.74 8.23
N ALA A 161 7.96 14.31 8.91
CA ALA A 161 9.38 14.16 8.63
C ALA A 161 10.00 13.19 9.61
N SER A 162 10.79 12.23 9.16
CA SER A 162 11.46 11.27 10.01
C SER A 162 12.91 11.04 9.59
N CYS A 163 13.77 10.75 10.58
CA CYS A 163 15.17 10.42 10.36
C CYS A 163 15.56 9.22 11.19
N THR A 164 16.26 8.28 10.56
CA THR A 164 16.79 7.07 11.23
C THR A 164 18.17 7.32 11.84
N ASN A 165 18.92 8.32 11.38
CA ASN A 165 20.32 8.54 11.74
C ASN A 165 21.19 7.27 11.57
N GLY A 166 20.89 6.46 10.55
CA GLY A 166 21.61 5.22 10.26
C GLY A 166 21.13 3.98 11.03
N TYR A 167 20.03 4.09 11.80
CA TYR A 167 19.37 2.95 12.42
C TYR A 167 18.32 2.34 11.48
N ASP A 168 17.81 1.17 11.81
CA ASP A 168 16.78 0.44 11.08
C ASP A 168 15.36 0.99 11.27
N HIS A 169 15.19 1.93 12.19
CA HIS A 169 13.91 2.55 12.52
C HIS A 169 14.05 4.06 12.78
N PRO A 170 12.98 4.85 12.64
CA PRO A 170 12.99 6.29 12.90
C PRO A 170 13.39 6.61 14.35
N ARG A 171 14.34 7.53 14.51
CA ARG A 171 14.80 8.04 15.81
C ARG A 171 14.27 9.45 16.09
N ILE A 172 14.09 10.23 15.06
CA ILE A 172 13.59 11.60 15.13
C ILE A 172 12.34 11.68 14.25
N ILE A 173 11.28 12.20 14.80
CA ILE A 173 10.02 12.44 14.08
C ILE A 173 9.58 13.87 14.39
N SER A 174 9.21 14.61 13.35
CA SER A 174 8.52 15.88 13.43
C SER A 174 7.28 15.85 12.54
N GLN A 175 6.21 16.52 12.95
CA GLN A 175 4.99 16.55 12.15
C GLN A 175 4.29 17.90 12.27
N GLN A 176 3.57 18.26 11.20
CA GLN A 176 2.68 19.41 11.13
C GLN A 176 1.32 18.95 10.60
N ASP A 177 0.26 19.42 11.24
CA ASP A 177 -1.11 19.20 10.80
C ASP A 177 -1.44 20.05 9.56
N ILE A 178 -2.25 19.51 8.68
CA ILE A 178 -2.82 20.18 7.50
C ILE A 178 -4.31 19.84 7.49
N VAL A 179 -5.17 20.83 7.44
CA VAL A 179 -6.63 20.67 7.39
C VAL A 179 -7.10 20.89 5.96
N ILE A 180 -7.78 19.91 5.38
CA ILE A 180 -8.27 19.96 3.99
C ILE A 180 -9.78 19.92 4.01
N THR A 181 -10.42 20.85 3.29
CA THR A 181 -11.88 20.95 3.22
C THR A 181 -12.35 21.39 1.83
N GLY A 182 -13.52 20.89 1.41
CA GLY A 182 -14.17 21.31 0.16
C GLY A 182 -13.70 20.59 -1.10
N LEU A 183 -12.94 19.50 -0.96
CA LEU A 183 -12.53 18.62 -2.07
C LEU A 183 -13.38 17.33 -2.13
N GLY A 184 -14.21 17.08 -1.12
CA GLY A 184 -14.98 15.85 -0.99
C GLY A 184 -14.21 14.73 -0.30
N GLN A 185 -14.94 13.67 0.03
CA GLN A 185 -14.36 12.53 0.75
C GLN A 185 -13.52 11.66 -0.20
N PRO A 186 -12.39 11.10 0.30
CA PRO A 186 -11.52 10.26 -0.52
C PRO A 186 -12.19 8.93 -0.87
N PHE A 187 -11.83 8.42 -2.05
CA PHE A 187 -12.01 7.02 -2.39
C PHE A 187 -10.69 6.28 -2.23
N LEU A 188 -10.77 5.03 -1.78
CA LEU A 188 -9.61 4.15 -1.73
C LEU A 188 -9.43 3.46 -3.09
N ASP A 189 -8.22 3.51 -3.62
CA ASP A 189 -7.85 2.80 -4.84
C ASP A 189 -7.52 1.34 -4.52
N PRO A 190 -8.34 0.34 -4.93
CA PRO A 190 -8.09 -1.06 -4.67
C PRO A 190 -6.86 -1.60 -5.42
N TYR A 191 -6.45 -0.97 -6.53
CA TYR A 191 -5.32 -1.38 -7.35
C TYR A 191 -3.98 -0.90 -6.79
N GLY A 192 -4.01 0.08 -5.90
CA GLY A 192 -2.93 0.42 -4.98
C GLY A 192 -2.98 -0.44 -3.72
N PHE A 193 -1.96 -0.34 -2.88
CA PHE A 193 -1.95 -1.03 -1.59
C PHE A 193 -2.75 -0.24 -0.56
N ILE A 194 -3.86 -0.80 -0.08
CA ILE A 194 -4.65 -0.24 1.02
C ILE A 194 -4.08 -0.78 2.33
N SER A 195 -3.49 0.10 3.13
CA SER A 195 -2.91 -0.26 4.43
C SER A 195 -3.99 -0.72 5.42
N GLY A 196 -3.69 -1.77 6.19
CA GLY A 196 -4.61 -2.28 7.21
C GLY A 196 -5.06 -1.22 8.21
N GLY A 197 -4.18 -0.28 8.56
CA GLY A 197 -4.49 0.81 9.48
C GLY A 197 -5.44 1.88 8.95
N LEU A 198 -5.85 1.85 7.68
CA LEU A 198 -6.83 2.78 7.09
C LEU A 198 -8.29 2.37 7.34
N TYR A 199 -8.55 1.38 8.20
CA TYR A 199 -9.93 0.99 8.49
C TYR A 199 -10.73 2.17 9.08
N SER A 200 -11.99 2.28 8.66
CA SER A 200 -12.95 3.29 9.12
C SER A 200 -14.10 2.70 9.95
N LEU A 201 -14.30 1.38 9.85
CA LEU A 201 -15.28 0.61 10.63
C LEU A 201 -14.53 -0.45 11.42
N SER A 202 -15.00 -0.73 12.64
CA SER A 202 -14.46 -1.84 13.44
C SER A 202 -15.46 -2.35 14.44
N SER A 203 -15.40 -3.64 14.74
CA SER A 203 -16.09 -4.27 15.88
C SER A 203 -15.15 -5.26 16.55
N GLY A 204 -15.40 -5.54 17.84
CA GLY A 204 -14.45 -6.30 18.65
C GLY A 204 -13.16 -5.52 18.89
N GLU A 205 -12.08 -6.22 19.20
CA GLU A 205 -10.79 -5.62 19.50
C GLU A 205 -9.86 -5.66 18.27
N ILE A 206 -9.53 -4.49 17.75
CA ILE A 206 -8.54 -4.32 16.68
C ILE A 206 -7.33 -3.58 17.25
N GLY A 207 -6.17 -4.23 17.21
CA GLY A 207 -4.91 -3.66 17.63
C GLY A 207 -4.06 -3.15 16.44
N ASN A 208 -3.04 -2.37 16.76
CA ASN A 208 -2.04 -1.97 15.77
C ASN A 208 -1.18 -3.16 15.37
N GLY A 209 -0.99 -3.35 14.09
CA GLY A 209 -0.03 -4.26 13.51
C GLY A 209 1.30 -3.57 13.20
N ASN A 210 2.29 -4.34 12.77
CA ASN A 210 3.52 -3.77 12.23
C ASN A 210 3.30 -3.22 10.82
N GLU A 211 4.22 -2.35 10.37
CA GLU A 211 4.23 -1.81 9.01
C GLU A 211 2.87 -1.21 8.59
N GLN A 212 2.24 -0.45 9.50
CA GLN A 212 0.94 0.20 9.30
C GLN A 212 -0.25 -0.77 9.14
N GLY A 213 -0.08 -2.04 9.47
CA GLY A 213 -1.14 -3.04 9.48
C GLY A 213 -1.97 -3.01 10.76
N ILE A 214 -2.86 -3.99 10.89
CA ILE A 214 -3.69 -4.25 12.07
C ILE A 214 -3.48 -5.65 12.61
N SER A 215 -3.88 -5.87 13.86
CA SER A 215 -3.98 -7.21 14.45
C SER A 215 -5.41 -7.46 14.91
N PHE A 216 -5.95 -8.62 14.56
CA PHE A 216 -7.24 -9.08 15.08
C PHE A 216 -7.08 -9.67 16.48
N ALA A 217 -8.15 -9.66 17.29
CA ALA A 217 -8.14 -10.20 18.63
C ALA A 217 -7.89 -11.72 18.66
N ARG A 218 -7.38 -12.22 19.79
CA ARG A 218 -7.17 -13.66 19.97
C ARG A 218 -8.47 -14.39 20.26
N ASP A 219 -9.34 -13.74 21.03
CA ASP A 219 -10.58 -14.33 21.53
C ASP A 219 -11.78 -13.52 21.06
N GLY A 220 -12.77 -14.18 20.52
CA GLY A 220 -13.97 -13.56 19.98
C GLY A 220 -13.80 -13.06 18.55
N GLU A 221 -14.92 -12.72 17.90
CA GLU A 221 -14.91 -12.17 16.55
C GLU A 221 -14.52 -10.70 16.60
N SER A 222 -13.60 -10.33 15.74
CA SER A 222 -13.22 -8.93 15.49
C SER A 222 -13.27 -8.63 13.99
N MET A 223 -13.60 -7.38 13.65
CA MET A 223 -13.81 -6.94 12.28
C MET A 223 -13.15 -5.59 12.06
N ALA A 224 -12.52 -5.43 10.89
CA ALA A 224 -12.05 -4.15 10.36
C ALA A 224 -12.65 -3.92 8.97
N GLY A 225 -13.22 -2.72 8.74
CA GLY A 225 -13.90 -2.39 7.50
C GLY A 225 -13.34 -1.11 6.85
N TYR A 226 -13.32 -1.11 5.54
CA TYR A 226 -12.77 -0.07 4.66
C TYR A 226 -13.88 0.41 3.75
N THR A 227 -14.27 1.66 3.90
CA THR A 227 -15.36 2.27 3.13
C THR A 227 -14.83 2.95 1.88
N LYS A 228 -15.71 3.10 0.87
CA LYS A 228 -15.45 3.86 -0.35
C LYS A 228 -14.24 3.37 -1.15
N ILE A 229 -14.15 2.06 -1.32
CA ILE A 229 -13.20 1.45 -2.25
C ILE A 229 -13.81 1.52 -3.64
N ASP A 230 -13.19 2.24 -4.57
CA ASP A 230 -13.71 2.43 -5.93
C ASP A 230 -12.98 1.51 -6.92
N PHE A 231 -13.69 0.47 -7.36
CA PHE A 231 -13.21 -0.49 -8.34
C PHE A 231 -13.37 0.00 -9.79
N GLY A 232 -14.10 1.10 -10.01
CA GLY A 232 -14.48 1.55 -11.34
C GLY A 232 -15.37 0.54 -12.07
N ASP A 233 -15.50 0.72 -13.39
CA ASP A 233 -16.43 -0.08 -14.20
C ASP A 233 -15.91 -1.49 -14.51
N VAL A 234 -14.60 -1.66 -14.62
CA VAL A 234 -13.95 -2.96 -14.96
C VAL A 234 -13.91 -3.90 -13.78
N GLY A 235 -13.53 -3.38 -12.62
CA GLY A 235 -13.49 -4.14 -11.39
C GLY A 235 -12.36 -5.17 -11.29
N SER A 236 -12.44 -5.99 -10.23
CA SER A 236 -11.53 -7.11 -9.99
C SER A 236 -12.17 -8.20 -9.15
N ASP A 237 -11.72 -9.43 -9.34
CA ASP A 237 -12.04 -10.61 -8.54
C ASP A 237 -10.79 -11.26 -7.93
N VAL A 238 -9.61 -10.62 -8.03
CA VAL A 238 -8.35 -11.14 -7.51
C VAL A 238 -7.84 -10.23 -6.41
N ILE A 239 -7.79 -10.74 -5.18
CA ILE A 239 -7.33 -10.03 -3.99
C ILE A 239 -6.04 -10.66 -3.44
N THR A 240 -5.09 -9.83 -3.01
CA THR A 240 -3.87 -10.25 -2.33
C THR A 240 -3.83 -9.69 -0.91
N LEU A 241 -3.62 -10.59 0.05
CA LEU A 241 -3.53 -10.30 1.48
C LEU A 241 -2.13 -10.65 2.01
N PRO A 242 -1.30 -9.68 2.39
CA PRO A 242 -0.11 -9.92 3.20
C PRO A 242 -0.52 -10.17 4.65
N VAL A 243 -0.32 -11.40 5.15
CA VAL A 243 -0.72 -11.87 6.48
C VAL A 243 0.51 -12.32 7.28
N PHE A 244 0.54 -11.99 8.57
CA PHE A 244 1.43 -12.59 9.53
C PHE A 244 0.61 -13.35 10.57
N ALA A 245 0.73 -14.67 10.58
CA ALA A 245 0.08 -15.57 11.52
C ALA A 245 1.06 -15.98 12.64
N LEU A 246 0.53 -16.17 13.87
CA LEU A 246 1.34 -16.52 15.04
C LEU A 246 1.72 -18.00 15.08
N ASP A 247 0.95 -18.84 14.39
CA ASP A 247 1.22 -20.28 14.23
C ASP A 247 0.92 -20.71 12.80
N SER A 248 1.03 -22.02 12.51
CA SER A 248 0.82 -22.61 11.18
C SER A 248 -0.54 -23.29 11.04
N ASN A 249 -1.51 -22.93 11.90
CA ASN A 249 -2.88 -23.43 11.80
C ASN A 249 -3.61 -22.81 10.61
N LEU A 250 -4.74 -23.43 10.25
CA LEU A 250 -5.65 -22.87 9.28
C LEU A 250 -6.42 -21.71 9.91
N TYR A 251 -6.40 -20.57 9.24
CA TYR A 251 -7.20 -19.38 9.57
C TYR A 251 -8.23 -19.16 8.47
N GLU A 252 -9.43 -18.76 8.86
CA GLU A 252 -10.52 -18.42 7.94
C GLU A 252 -10.80 -16.92 8.03
N ILE A 253 -10.36 -16.19 7.01
CA ILE A 253 -10.59 -14.74 6.89
C ILE A 253 -11.89 -14.55 6.12
N LYS A 254 -12.93 -14.05 6.80
CA LYS A 254 -14.20 -13.74 6.12
C LYS A 254 -14.12 -12.37 5.48
N LEU A 255 -14.44 -12.30 4.19
CA LEU A 255 -14.54 -11.07 3.42
C LEU A 255 -16.02 -10.74 3.16
N TRP A 256 -16.43 -9.55 3.55
CA TRP A 256 -17.80 -9.07 3.44
C TRP A 256 -17.91 -7.83 2.56
N ASP A 257 -19.01 -7.70 1.84
CA ASP A 257 -19.46 -6.49 1.19
C ASP A 257 -20.48 -5.80 2.09
N GLY A 258 -20.07 -4.69 2.70
CA GLY A 258 -20.80 -4.00 3.77
C GLY A 258 -20.45 -4.52 5.18
N ASP A 259 -20.90 -3.77 6.20
CA ASP A 259 -20.74 -4.18 7.61
C ASP A 259 -21.64 -5.38 7.89
N PRO A 260 -21.09 -6.51 8.38
CA PRO A 260 -21.90 -7.67 8.73
C PRO A 260 -22.95 -7.39 9.82
N ALA A 261 -22.71 -6.42 10.70
CA ALA A 261 -23.69 -6.02 11.72
C ALA A 261 -24.90 -5.28 11.13
N ASP A 262 -24.72 -4.62 10.00
CA ASP A 262 -25.75 -3.86 9.27
C ASP A 262 -26.31 -4.62 8.05
N GLY A 263 -26.13 -5.94 8.02
CA GLY A 263 -26.63 -6.79 6.93
C GLY A 263 -25.68 -6.94 5.75
N GLY A 264 -24.39 -6.67 5.92
CA GLY A 264 -23.35 -6.92 4.95
C GLY A 264 -23.36 -8.36 4.43
N ARG A 265 -23.07 -8.54 3.14
CA ARG A 265 -23.11 -9.83 2.46
C ARG A 265 -21.74 -10.49 2.48
N LEU A 266 -21.67 -11.75 2.91
CA LEU A 266 -20.44 -12.53 2.82
C LEU A 266 -20.08 -12.78 1.36
N ILE A 267 -18.92 -12.29 0.91
CA ILE A 267 -18.38 -12.55 -0.43
C ILE A 267 -17.67 -13.90 -0.44
N ALA A 268 -16.73 -14.12 0.49
CA ALA A 268 -15.90 -15.30 0.52
C ALA A 268 -15.35 -15.56 1.92
N VAL A 269 -15.00 -16.83 2.17
CA VAL A 269 -14.12 -17.25 3.26
C VAL A 269 -12.76 -17.58 2.66
N LEU A 270 -11.73 -16.83 3.04
CA LEU A 270 -10.39 -16.93 2.48
C LEU A 270 -9.51 -17.75 3.43
N PRO A 271 -9.18 -19.00 3.08
CA PRO A 271 -8.35 -19.85 3.93
C PRO A 271 -6.88 -19.41 3.86
N TYR A 272 -6.26 -19.18 5.00
CA TYR A 272 -4.84 -18.88 5.09
C TYR A 272 -4.14 -19.95 5.94
N GLN A 273 -3.13 -20.60 5.37
CA GLN A 273 -2.29 -21.57 6.07
C GLN A 273 -0.89 -21.58 5.49
N LYS A 274 0.04 -20.92 6.19
CA LYS A 274 1.47 -20.90 5.85
C LYS A 274 2.33 -21.18 7.09
N PRO A 275 3.56 -21.69 6.94
CA PRO A 275 4.50 -21.79 8.06
C PRO A 275 4.67 -20.42 8.72
N SER A 276 4.47 -20.36 10.05
CA SER A 276 4.64 -19.12 10.79
C SER A 276 6.10 -18.69 10.80
N ILE A 277 6.36 -17.46 10.36
CA ILE A 277 7.65 -16.80 10.46
C ILE A 277 7.43 -15.53 11.28
N TRP A 278 8.08 -15.46 12.44
CA TRP A 278 7.88 -14.35 13.37
C TRP A 278 8.11 -13.00 12.71
N ASN A 279 7.11 -12.14 12.80
CA ASN A 279 7.15 -10.76 12.32
C ASN A 279 7.38 -10.59 10.80
N VAL A 280 7.00 -11.61 10.00
CA VAL A 280 7.09 -11.58 8.54
C VAL A 280 5.71 -11.72 7.94
N TYR A 281 5.31 -10.75 7.13
CA TYR A 281 4.10 -10.83 6.34
C TYR A 281 4.36 -11.70 5.10
N GLN A 282 3.49 -12.68 4.90
CA GLN A 282 3.50 -13.58 3.74
C GLN A 282 2.23 -13.36 2.94
N SER A 283 2.37 -13.01 1.67
CA SER A 283 1.22 -12.72 0.80
C SER A 283 0.53 -14.00 0.36
N GLU A 284 -0.81 -13.97 0.33
CA GLU A 284 -1.67 -14.97 -0.29
C GLU A 284 -2.61 -14.27 -1.25
N THR A 285 -2.81 -14.87 -2.43
CA THR A 285 -3.70 -14.33 -3.47
C THR A 285 -4.89 -15.25 -3.65
N TYR A 286 -6.08 -14.66 -3.71
CA TYR A 286 -7.36 -15.38 -3.82
C TYR A 286 -8.14 -14.90 -5.02
N HIS A 287 -8.83 -15.83 -5.69
CA HIS A 287 -9.88 -15.52 -6.65
C HIS A 287 -11.23 -15.52 -5.96
N LEU A 288 -11.91 -14.39 -6.02
CA LEU A 288 -13.24 -14.24 -5.45
C LEU A 288 -14.30 -14.91 -6.37
N PRO A 289 -15.43 -15.35 -5.81
CA PRO A 289 -16.50 -15.97 -6.60
C PRO A 289 -17.22 -14.99 -7.53
N GLU A 290 -17.01 -13.71 -7.35
CA GLU A 290 -17.59 -12.64 -8.14
C GLU A 290 -16.62 -11.48 -8.31
N ARG A 291 -16.83 -10.71 -9.36
CA ARG A 291 -16.09 -9.48 -9.64
C ARG A 291 -16.75 -8.31 -8.90
N LEU A 292 -15.93 -7.52 -8.21
CA LEU A 292 -16.37 -6.29 -7.57
C LEU A 292 -16.19 -5.12 -8.56
N THR A 293 -17.24 -4.36 -8.81
CA THR A 293 -17.24 -3.18 -9.67
C THR A 293 -17.94 -2.01 -8.99
N GLY A 294 -17.54 -0.76 -9.30
CA GLY A 294 -18.07 0.41 -8.64
C GLY A 294 -17.52 0.58 -7.22
N VAL A 295 -18.32 1.19 -6.35
CA VAL A 295 -17.87 1.55 -4.99
C VAL A 295 -18.37 0.55 -3.96
N HIS A 296 -17.47 -0.02 -3.19
CA HIS A 296 -17.74 -1.01 -2.15
C HIS A 296 -17.25 -0.59 -0.77
N THR A 297 -17.81 -1.21 0.24
CA THR A 297 -17.30 -1.27 1.61
C THR A 297 -16.86 -2.68 1.90
N LEU A 298 -15.57 -2.93 2.08
CA LEU A 298 -15.06 -4.27 2.35
C LEU A 298 -14.71 -4.42 3.83
N CYS A 299 -15.26 -5.45 4.47
CA CYS A 299 -14.97 -5.79 5.86
C CYS A 299 -14.29 -7.16 5.95
N PHE A 300 -13.25 -7.24 6.77
CA PHE A 300 -12.57 -8.49 7.10
C PHE A 300 -12.90 -8.85 8.54
N SER A 301 -13.42 -10.07 8.79
CA SER A 301 -13.67 -10.55 10.14
C SER A 301 -13.02 -11.90 10.40
N LEU A 302 -12.56 -12.08 11.63
CA LEU A 302 -11.92 -13.29 12.13
C LEU A 302 -12.24 -13.52 13.60
N THR A 303 -12.13 -14.79 14.02
CA THR A 303 -12.24 -15.22 15.43
C THR A 303 -10.87 -15.57 16.03
N SER A 304 -9.79 -15.43 15.27
CA SER A 304 -8.44 -15.82 15.67
C SER A 304 -7.45 -14.69 15.42
N LYS A 305 -6.36 -14.65 16.21
CA LYS A 305 -5.36 -13.60 16.11
C LYS A 305 -4.43 -13.80 14.93
N ILE A 306 -4.55 -12.90 13.96
CA ILE A 306 -3.57 -12.70 12.89
C ILE A 306 -3.27 -11.21 12.73
N HIS A 307 -2.21 -10.92 12.00
CA HIS A 307 -1.89 -9.56 11.58
C HIS A 307 -2.12 -9.44 10.07
N LEU A 308 -2.89 -8.44 9.68
CA LEU A 308 -3.14 -8.07 8.30
C LEU A 308 -2.40 -6.77 8.01
N LYS A 309 -1.42 -6.80 7.10
CA LYS A 309 -0.70 -5.58 6.69
C LYS A 309 -1.63 -4.62 5.94
N GLY A 310 -2.50 -5.19 5.13
CA GLY A 310 -3.44 -4.51 4.26
C GLY A 310 -3.87 -5.44 3.12
N PHE A 311 -4.30 -4.87 2.03
CA PHE A 311 -4.70 -5.63 0.86
C PHE A 311 -4.56 -4.82 -0.43
N SER A 312 -4.55 -5.51 -1.55
CA SER A 312 -4.66 -4.92 -2.88
C SER A 312 -5.40 -5.87 -3.80
N PHE A 313 -5.95 -5.32 -4.88
CA PHE A 313 -6.58 -6.09 -5.94
C PHE A 313 -5.74 -6.02 -7.22
N GLU A 314 -5.79 -7.06 -8.02
CA GLU A 314 -5.15 -7.05 -9.32
C GLU A 314 -5.95 -6.16 -10.27
N LYS A 315 -5.28 -5.18 -10.91
CA LYS A 315 -5.90 -4.39 -11.95
C LYS A 315 -6.04 -5.22 -13.21
N GLN A 316 -7.26 -5.54 -13.56
CA GLN A 316 -7.57 -6.34 -14.75
C GLN A 316 -7.96 -5.42 -15.91
N SER A 317 -7.62 -5.86 -17.13
CA SER A 317 -8.02 -5.14 -18.33
C SER A 317 -9.32 -5.70 -18.88
N ARG A 318 -10.23 -4.81 -19.30
CA ARG A 318 -11.44 -5.14 -20.04
C ARG A 318 -11.16 -6.02 -21.27
N ALA A 319 -10.00 -5.86 -21.90
CA ALA A 319 -9.62 -6.63 -23.08
C ALA A 319 -9.58 -8.15 -22.84
N TRP A 320 -9.26 -8.58 -21.63
CA TRP A 320 -9.12 -9.99 -21.27
C TRP A 320 -10.36 -10.58 -20.58
N LEU A 321 -11.44 -9.80 -20.51
CA LEU A 321 -12.69 -10.23 -19.89
C LEU A 321 -13.71 -10.63 -20.95
N PRO A 322 -14.63 -11.56 -20.64
CA PRO A 322 -15.76 -11.84 -21.51
C PRO A 322 -16.57 -10.56 -21.75
N GLN A 323 -16.82 -10.27 -23.01
CA GLN A 323 -17.66 -9.13 -23.43
C GLN A 323 -18.91 -9.66 -24.10
N THR A 324 -20.06 -9.10 -23.74
CA THR A 324 -21.33 -9.35 -24.46
C THR A 324 -21.55 -8.25 -25.51
N ALA A 325 -22.46 -8.46 -26.43
CA ALA A 325 -22.83 -7.44 -27.40
C ALA A 325 -23.44 -6.19 -26.73
N GLN A 326 -24.00 -6.31 -25.52
CA GLN A 326 -24.53 -5.19 -24.74
C GLN A 326 -23.40 -4.27 -24.24
N ASP A 327 -22.22 -4.82 -24.00
CA ASP A 327 -21.05 -4.07 -23.48
C ASP A 327 -20.36 -3.23 -24.57
N ALA A 328 -20.85 -3.28 -25.82
CA ALA A 328 -20.36 -2.44 -26.90
C ALA A 328 -20.67 -0.96 -26.60
N ASP A 329 -19.61 -0.13 -26.58
CA ASP A 329 -19.72 1.32 -26.38
C ASP A 329 -20.50 1.98 -27.51
N THR A 330 -20.31 1.47 -28.73
CA THR A 330 -21.03 1.95 -29.92
C THR A 330 -21.40 0.81 -30.85
N VAL A 331 -22.64 0.84 -31.37
CA VAL A 331 -23.08 -0.01 -32.48
C VAL A 331 -23.73 0.88 -33.52
N TYR A 332 -23.24 0.81 -34.74
CA TYR A 332 -23.76 1.59 -35.86
C TYR A 332 -23.73 0.80 -37.18
N GLY A 333 -24.54 1.19 -38.12
CA GLY A 333 -24.61 0.58 -39.45
C GLY A 333 -26.00 0.55 -40.04
N ASP A 334 -26.16 -0.12 -41.19
CA ASP A 334 -27.36 -0.07 -42.00
C ASP A 334 -28.47 -0.99 -41.48
N SER A 335 -28.11 -2.18 -40.93
CA SER A 335 -29.12 -3.18 -40.55
C SER A 335 -28.63 -4.02 -39.35
N PHE A 336 -29.27 -3.83 -38.21
CA PHE A 336 -29.12 -4.64 -37.02
C PHE A 336 -30.26 -4.44 -36.02
N THR A 337 -30.44 -5.36 -35.08
CA THR A 337 -31.37 -5.24 -33.95
C THR A 337 -30.62 -5.53 -32.64
N ARG A 338 -30.72 -4.62 -31.66
CA ARG A 338 -30.25 -4.89 -30.28
C ARG A 338 -31.36 -5.64 -29.53
N SER A 339 -31.03 -6.81 -28.98
CA SER A 339 -31.96 -7.65 -28.24
C SER A 339 -31.29 -8.24 -27.00
N GLY A 340 -31.56 -7.65 -25.84
CA GLY A 340 -30.91 -8.08 -24.59
C GLY A 340 -29.40 -7.99 -24.69
N SER A 341 -28.72 -9.10 -24.43
CA SER A 341 -27.23 -9.22 -24.49
C SER A 341 -26.68 -9.49 -25.90
N ALA A 342 -27.54 -9.46 -26.95
CA ALA A 342 -27.16 -9.78 -28.32
C ALA A 342 -27.42 -8.62 -29.29
N VAL A 343 -26.67 -8.62 -30.40
CA VAL A 343 -26.95 -7.83 -31.59
C VAL A 343 -27.24 -8.80 -32.74
N THR A 344 -28.48 -8.83 -33.21
CA THR A 344 -28.95 -9.82 -34.17
C THR A 344 -29.33 -9.17 -35.50
N GLY A 345 -29.47 -10.00 -36.55
CA GLY A 345 -29.81 -9.53 -37.88
C GLY A 345 -28.77 -8.57 -38.45
N ILE A 346 -27.52 -8.73 -38.07
CA ILE A 346 -26.45 -7.92 -38.62
C ILE A 346 -26.32 -8.17 -40.10
N GLY A 347 -26.47 -7.09 -40.87
CA GLY A 347 -26.36 -7.09 -42.32
C GLY A 347 -25.15 -6.27 -42.79
N ASN A 348 -25.39 -5.39 -43.77
CA ASN A 348 -24.36 -4.60 -44.40
C ASN A 348 -23.83 -3.48 -43.48
N ASN A 349 -22.52 -3.22 -43.56
CA ASN A 349 -21.85 -2.04 -42.97
C ASN A 349 -22.14 -1.85 -41.47
N VAL A 350 -22.21 -2.92 -40.72
CA VAL A 350 -22.40 -2.84 -39.24
C VAL A 350 -21.09 -2.92 -38.54
N SER A 351 -20.91 -2.10 -37.52
CA SER A 351 -19.74 -2.13 -36.63
C SER A 351 -20.18 -2.08 -35.18
N LEU A 352 -19.61 -2.96 -34.39
CA LEU A 352 -19.70 -2.96 -32.91
C LEU A 352 -18.32 -2.57 -32.35
N VAL A 353 -18.27 -1.59 -31.48
CA VAL A 353 -17.01 -1.01 -30.98
C VAL A 353 -16.93 -1.10 -29.48
N TRP A 354 -15.79 -1.54 -28.94
CA TRP A 354 -15.39 -1.52 -27.55
C TRP A 354 -14.18 -0.62 -27.38
N GLU A 355 -14.29 0.38 -26.52
CA GLU A 355 -13.24 1.33 -26.21
C GLU A 355 -12.40 0.87 -25.00
N ASN A 356 -11.22 1.46 -24.81
CA ASN A 356 -10.37 1.23 -23.65
C ASN A 356 -9.97 -0.25 -23.41
N MET A 357 -9.74 -0.97 -24.49
CA MET A 357 -9.27 -2.35 -24.47
C MET A 357 -7.73 -2.35 -24.37
N ASP A 358 -7.21 -2.57 -23.15
CA ASP A 358 -5.76 -2.57 -22.90
C ASP A 358 -5.20 -3.99 -23.01
N PHE A 359 -4.42 -4.22 -24.07
CA PHE A 359 -3.73 -5.49 -24.30
C PHE A 359 -2.33 -5.56 -23.67
N GLY A 360 -1.88 -4.50 -22.98
CA GLY A 360 -0.55 -4.40 -22.39
C GLY A 360 0.54 -4.56 -23.46
N ALA A 361 1.50 -5.44 -23.25
CA ALA A 361 2.56 -5.73 -24.22
C ALA A 361 2.20 -6.83 -25.24
N SER A 362 1.00 -7.41 -25.16
CA SER A 362 0.60 -8.53 -26.03
C SER A 362 0.43 -8.08 -27.48
N THR A 363 0.94 -8.88 -28.40
CA THR A 363 0.80 -8.69 -29.86
C THR A 363 -0.07 -9.76 -30.52
N HIS A 364 -0.45 -10.80 -29.75
CA HIS A 364 -1.25 -11.94 -30.22
C HIS A 364 -2.24 -12.34 -29.13
N ALA A 365 -3.41 -12.83 -29.55
CA ALA A 365 -4.44 -13.38 -28.67
C ALA A 365 -5.25 -14.46 -29.40
N GLU A 366 -5.84 -15.39 -28.64
CA GLU A 366 -6.94 -16.22 -29.12
C GLU A 366 -8.25 -15.45 -28.92
N LEU A 367 -8.95 -15.17 -30.02
CA LEU A 367 -10.30 -14.62 -29.99
C LEU A 367 -11.31 -15.78 -29.93
N ARG A 368 -12.13 -15.82 -28.88
CA ARG A 368 -13.29 -16.69 -28.75
C ARG A 368 -14.53 -15.87 -29.09
N LEU A 369 -15.11 -16.10 -30.24
CA LEU A 369 -16.26 -15.36 -30.75
C LEU A 369 -17.52 -16.20 -30.63
N ASP A 370 -18.53 -15.70 -29.90
CA ASP A 370 -19.86 -16.32 -29.73
C ASP A 370 -20.84 -15.69 -30.74
N GLY A 371 -21.26 -16.48 -31.69
CA GLY A 371 -22.11 -16.03 -32.78
C GLY A 371 -22.88 -17.14 -33.49
N GLN A 372 -23.62 -16.76 -34.52
CA GLN A 372 -24.21 -17.66 -35.53
C GLN A 372 -24.35 -16.95 -36.86
N THR A 373 -24.38 -17.71 -37.95
CA THR A 373 -24.59 -17.19 -39.30
C THR A 373 -25.32 -18.22 -40.14
N PRO A 374 -26.36 -17.81 -40.94
CA PRO A 374 -27.00 -18.71 -41.91
C PRO A 374 -26.11 -18.97 -43.12
N LEU A 375 -25.02 -18.23 -43.31
CA LEU A 375 -24.08 -18.42 -44.39
C LEU A 375 -23.13 -19.60 -44.11
N SER A 376 -22.63 -20.22 -45.17
CA SER A 376 -21.60 -21.24 -45.02
C SER A 376 -20.34 -20.72 -44.36
N THR A 377 -20.02 -19.45 -44.59
CA THR A 377 -18.94 -18.69 -43.93
C THR A 377 -19.28 -17.23 -43.92
N ASN A 378 -19.14 -16.54 -42.80
CA ASN A 378 -19.26 -15.09 -42.67
C ASN A 378 -17.93 -14.49 -42.22
N PRO A 379 -17.27 -13.68 -43.02
CA PRO A 379 -16.07 -12.97 -42.63
C PRO A 379 -16.39 -11.85 -41.63
N VAL A 380 -15.69 -11.81 -40.52
CA VAL A 380 -15.77 -10.74 -39.52
C VAL A 380 -14.41 -10.08 -39.44
N THR A 381 -14.34 -8.79 -39.71
CA THR A 381 -13.11 -8.04 -39.62
C THR A 381 -12.98 -7.46 -38.22
N ILE A 382 -11.92 -7.77 -37.51
CA ILE A 382 -11.58 -7.23 -36.21
C ILE A 382 -10.53 -6.13 -36.43
N ARG A 383 -10.90 -4.88 -36.10
CA ARG A 383 -10.02 -3.72 -36.26
C ARG A 383 -9.65 -3.20 -34.87
N PHE A 384 -8.35 -3.07 -34.64
CA PHE A 384 -7.75 -2.44 -33.47
C PHE A 384 -7.28 -1.04 -33.89
N THR A 385 -7.56 -0.01 -33.06
CA THR A 385 -7.10 1.36 -33.32
C THR A 385 -6.57 1.94 -32.03
N ASN A 386 -5.31 2.37 -31.96
CA ASN A 386 -4.74 3.02 -30.77
C ASN A 386 -5.06 4.53 -30.76
N GLN A 387 -4.65 5.20 -29.69
CA GLN A 387 -4.86 6.64 -29.51
C GLN A 387 -4.12 7.51 -30.55
N ASP A 388 -3.05 7.00 -31.15
CA ASP A 388 -2.29 7.67 -32.20
C ASP A 388 -2.89 7.48 -33.60
N GLY A 389 -3.97 6.69 -33.68
CA GLY A 389 -4.66 6.38 -34.95
C GLY A 389 -4.00 5.25 -35.75
N GLU A 390 -3.02 4.55 -35.20
CA GLU A 390 -2.47 3.35 -35.83
C GLU A 390 -3.51 2.25 -35.82
N GLN A 391 -3.64 1.53 -36.94
CA GLN A 391 -4.61 0.47 -37.11
C GLN A 391 -3.99 -0.87 -37.43
N LEU A 392 -4.49 -1.91 -36.79
CA LEU A 392 -4.22 -3.30 -37.09
C LEU A 392 -5.55 -4.01 -37.39
N THR A 393 -5.53 -4.90 -38.38
CA THR A 393 -6.75 -5.64 -38.77
C THR A 393 -6.47 -7.13 -38.79
N SER A 394 -7.35 -7.90 -38.14
CA SER A 394 -7.39 -9.36 -38.18
C SER A 394 -8.73 -9.81 -38.79
N LEU A 395 -8.76 -11.01 -39.36
CA LEU A 395 -9.95 -11.58 -40.03
C LEU A 395 -10.35 -12.91 -39.36
N ALA A 396 -11.60 -13.02 -38.93
CA ALA A 396 -12.21 -14.24 -38.46
C ALA A 396 -13.23 -14.74 -39.52
N GLN A 397 -13.11 -15.98 -39.94
CA GLN A 397 -14.09 -16.60 -40.84
C GLN A 397 -15.01 -17.51 -40.03
N PHE A 398 -16.12 -16.96 -39.57
CA PHE A 398 -17.07 -17.68 -38.75
C PHE A 398 -17.99 -18.54 -39.60
N SER A 399 -18.32 -19.76 -39.15
CA SER A 399 -19.24 -20.68 -39.82
C SER A 399 -20.14 -21.37 -38.79
N GLY A 400 -21.41 -21.56 -39.07
CA GLY A 400 -22.32 -22.28 -38.20
C GLY A 400 -23.69 -21.64 -38.12
N THR A 401 -24.71 -22.45 -38.42
CA THR A 401 -26.13 -22.03 -38.44
C THR A 401 -26.75 -22.03 -37.05
N GLU A 402 -26.08 -22.66 -36.09
CA GLU A 402 -26.47 -22.64 -34.66
C GLU A 402 -25.50 -21.78 -33.89
N ARG A 403 -26.00 -21.18 -32.77
CA ARG A 403 -25.14 -20.42 -31.86
C ARG A 403 -24.02 -21.28 -31.30
N GLY A 404 -22.83 -20.76 -31.37
CA GLY A 404 -21.63 -21.42 -30.83
C GLY A 404 -20.44 -20.50 -30.73
N VAL A 405 -19.43 -20.95 -29.99
CA VAL A 405 -18.16 -20.23 -29.84
C VAL A 405 -17.14 -20.84 -30.79
N GLN A 406 -16.46 -19.98 -31.56
CA GLN A 406 -15.33 -20.35 -32.41
C GLN A 406 -14.08 -19.59 -32.01
N CYS A 407 -12.93 -20.26 -32.11
CA CYS A 407 -11.64 -19.71 -31.74
C CYS A 407 -10.85 -19.29 -32.97
N PHE A 408 -10.22 -18.14 -32.91
CA PHE A 408 -9.40 -17.57 -33.96
C PHE A 408 -8.11 -17.00 -33.40
N ASP A 409 -6.98 -17.31 -34.00
CA ASP A 409 -5.73 -16.62 -33.68
C ASP A 409 -5.75 -15.23 -34.34
N VAL A 410 -5.57 -14.18 -33.55
CA VAL A 410 -5.59 -12.81 -34.02
C VAL A 410 -4.38 -12.05 -33.54
N ASN A 411 -3.86 -11.17 -34.41
CA ASN A 411 -2.90 -10.17 -33.99
C ASN A 411 -3.67 -9.03 -33.30
N VAL A 412 -3.13 -8.56 -32.18
CA VAL A 412 -3.67 -7.44 -31.41
C VAL A 412 -2.66 -6.30 -31.35
N LEU A 413 -3.16 -5.07 -31.19
CA LEU A 413 -2.31 -3.89 -31.05
C LEU A 413 -1.92 -3.73 -29.58
N PRO A 414 -0.62 -3.61 -29.24
CA PRO A 414 -0.19 -3.42 -27.86
C PRO A 414 -0.73 -2.11 -27.25
N GLY A 415 -0.94 -2.11 -25.93
CA GLY A 415 -1.45 -0.96 -25.18
C GLY A 415 -2.97 -0.82 -25.28
N VAL A 416 -3.45 0.40 -25.01
CA VAL A 416 -4.85 0.73 -25.01
C VAL A 416 -5.35 1.06 -26.42
N CYS A 417 -6.34 0.34 -26.89
CA CYS A 417 -6.94 0.59 -28.21
C CYS A 417 -8.47 0.44 -28.17
N SER A 418 -9.15 0.89 -29.20
CA SER A 418 -10.51 0.48 -29.52
C SER A 418 -10.50 -0.79 -30.36
N VAL A 419 -11.47 -1.66 -30.14
CA VAL A 419 -11.69 -2.90 -30.90
C VAL A 419 -13.03 -2.82 -31.60
N ALA A 420 -13.03 -2.90 -32.92
CA ALA A 420 -14.25 -2.88 -33.72
C ALA A 420 -14.42 -4.21 -34.47
N PHE A 421 -15.60 -4.85 -34.29
CA PHE A 421 -16.04 -5.96 -35.14
C PHE A 421 -16.84 -5.38 -36.29
N VAL A 422 -16.30 -5.52 -37.51
CA VAL A 422 -16.83 -4.87 -38.71
C VAL A 422 -17.41 -5.93 -39.66
N PHE A 423 -18.65 -5.77 -39.99
CA PHE A 423 -19.43 -6.63 -40.91
C PHE A 423 -19.60 -5.92 -42.23
N LEU A 424 -18.97 -6.47 -43.26
CA LEU A 424 -18.98 -5.90 -44.61
C LEU A 424 -20.27 -6.28 -45.37
N PRO A 425 -20.55 -5.64 -46.54
CA PRO A 425 -21.68 -6.01 -47.38
C PRO A 425 -21.75 -7.50 -47.70
N GLY A 426 -22.94 -8.08 -47.51
CA GLY A 426 -23.16 -9.51 -47.67
C GLY A 426 -23.13 -10.31 -46.38
N SER A 427 -22.74 -9.71 -45.25
CA SER A 427 -22.83 -10.36 -43.95
C SER A 427 -24.23 -10.67 -43.53
N GLN A 428 -24.42 -11.80 -42.84
CA GLN A 428 -25.62 -12.19 -42.11
C GLN A 428 -25.16 -12.85 -40.81
N PHE A 429 -25.26 -12.13 -39.70
CA PHE A 429 -24.69 -12.58 -38.45
C PHE A 429 -25.53 -12.18 -37.24
N ASP A 430 -25.53 -13.05 -36.22
CA ASP A 430 -26.00 -12.72 -34.88
C ASP A 430 -24.79 -12.80 -33.95
N PHE A 431 -24.52 -11.69 -33.27
CA PHE A 431 -23.39 -11.51 -32.39
C PHE A 431 -23.85 -11.54 -30.93
N TYR A 432 -23.28 -12.44 -30.12
CA TYR A 432 -23.63 -12.58 -28.72
C TYR A 432 -22.51 -12.06 -27.80
N GLY A 433 -21.24 -12.27 -28.16
CA GLY A 433 -20.13 -11.79 -27.39
C GLY A 433 -18.78 -12.32 -27.87
N PHE A 434 -17.74 -11.99 -27.11
CA PHE A 434 -16.39 -12.50 -27.35
C PHE A 434 -15.55 -12.47 -26.09
N THR A 435 -14.41 -13.16 -26.15
CA THR A 435 -13.35 -13.09 -25.14
C THR A 435 -12.00 -13.21 -25.84
N PHE A 436 -11.05 -12.33 -25.53
CA PHE A 436 -9.66 -12.53 -25.87
C PHE A 436 -8.96 -13.31 -24.76
N VAL A 437 -8.19 -14.30 -25.13
CA VAL A 437 -7.39 -15.10 -24.19
C VAL A 437 -5.92 -14.88 -24.51
N LYS A 438 -5.14 -14.55 -23.46
CA LYS A 438 -3.67 -14.42 -23.62
C LYS A 438 -3.11 -15.76 -24.07
N GLN A 439 -2.33 -15.75 -25.14
CA GLN A 439 -1.46 -16.87 -25.44
C GLN A 439 -0.21 -16.73 -24.58
N GLU A 440 0.06 -17.72 -23.73
CA GLU A 440 1.34 -17.79 -23.02
C GLU A 440 2.44 -17.89 -24.09
N GLU A 441 3.35 -16.92 -24.11
CA GLU A 441 4.57 -17.06 -24.91
C GLU A 441 5.27 -18.33 -24.40
N ALA A 442 5.36 -19.33 -25.25
CA ALA A 442 6.15 -20.50 -24.97
C ALA A 442 7.59 -20.02 -24.69
N ALA A 443 8.01 -20.15 -23.43
CA ALA A 443 9.36 -19.81 -23.03
C ALA A 443 10.35 -20.54 -23.93
N GLN A 444 11.04 -19.81 -24.80
CA GLN A 444 12.15 -20.28 -25.61
C GLN A 444 13.40 -20.47 -24.75
#